data_6c0f3ca3ad5b90c07e7f6b03d365579a
#
_entry.id   6c0f3ca3ad5b90c07e7f6b03d365579a
#
_cell.length_a   1.000
_cell.length_b   1.000
_cell.length_c   1.000
_cell.angle_alpha   90.00
_cell.angle_beta   90.00
_cell.angle_gamma   90.00
#
_symmetry.space_group_name_H-M   'P 1'
#
loop_
_entity.id
_entity.type
_entity.pdbx_description
1 polymer ?
#
loop_
_entity_poly.entity_id
_entity_poly.type
_entity_poly.pdbx_seq_one_letter_code
_entity_poly.pdbx_strand_id
1 'polypeptide(L)'
;VDPEQAYDWWAADYDSQPDNLMLALDEQVFGSLLQEMSLAGKQVIDVGCGTGRHWNHLLSGHPASITGYDVSEGMLKKLQEKFPGQHTVKLNDHRLEATASASADLLISTLTVAHISNIKETLQEWDRVVKPGGHIIITDYHPNALARGGRRTFKHNTETVAITNNVHPVPDVIAMAGQLGWQLLRLEERNIDDTVKHFYEKQQALSLFEAFKGTPIIYGLLLVKNNAAQ
;
A
#
# COMPACT_ATOMS: atom_id res chain seq x y z
N VAL A 1 8.13 -2.99 -16.68
CA VAL A 1 9.14 -3.70 -15.89
C VAL A 1 8.43 -4.38 -14.72
N ASP A 2 8.93 -5.52 -14.33
CA ASP A 2 8.50 -6.26 -13.15
C ASP A 2 8.68 -5.42 -11.87
N PRO A 3 7.75 -5.50 -10.89
CA PRO A 3 7.83 -4.69 -9.68
C PRO A 3 9.13 -4.87 -8.87
N GLU A 4 9.60 -6.11 -8.66
CA GLU A 4 10.84 -6.35 -7.91
C GLU A 4 12.02 -5.59 -8.52
N GLN A 5 12.25 -5.78 -9.82
CA GLN A 5 13.32 -5.10 -10.54
C GLN A 5 13.15 -3.58 -10.57
N ALA A 6 11.91 -3.11 -10.79
CA ALA A 6 11.61 -1.69 -10.84
C ALA A 6 11.94 -0.99 -9.50
N TYR A 7 11.51 -1.57 -8.39
CA TYR A 7 11.74 -1.01 -7.07
C TYR A 7 13.19 -1.14 -6.60
N ASP A 8 13.92 -2.18 -7.01
CA ASP A 8 15.38 -2.26 -6.78
C ASP A 8 16.11 -1.11 -7.47
N TRP A 9 15.75 -0.79 -8.71
CA TRP A 9 16.34 0.36 -9.41
C TRP A 9 15.95 1.70 -8.78
N TRP A 10 14.73 1.81 -8.27
CA TRP A 10 14.20 3.06 -7.73
C TRP A 10 14.58 3.32 -6.27
N ALA A 11 15.01 2.31 -5.54
CA ALA A 11 15.26 2.38 -4.09
C ALA A 11 16.17 3.53 -3.66
N ALA A 12 17.20 3.87 -4.46
CA ALA A 12 18.12 4.94 -4.13
C ALA A 12 17.45 6.32 -4.04
N ASP A 13 16.48 6.59 -4.91
CA ASP A 13 15.83 7.90 -5.08
C ASP A 13 14.37 7.93 -4.59
N TYR A 14 13.85 6.80 -4.11
CA TYR A 14 12.42 6.65 -3.79
C TYR A 14 11.91 7.67 -2.76
N ASP A 15 12.68 7.91 -1.71
CA ASP A 15 12.31 8.86 -0.66
C ASP A 15 12.53 10.34 -1.05
N SER A 16 13.21 10.60 -2.17
CA SER A 16 13.57 11.95 -2.64
C SER A 16 12.59 12.51 -3.66
N GLN A 17 11.27 12.37 -3.41
CA GLN A 17 10.21 12.76 -4.36
C GLN A 17 9.14 13.65 -3.70
N PRO A 18 9.48 14.89 -3.30
CA PRO A 18 8.55 15.76 -2.57
C PRO A 18 7.30 16.13 -3.37
N ASP A 19 7.37 16.07 -4.70
CA ASP A 19 6.27 16.45 -5.61
C ASP A 19 5.56 15.21 -6.22
N ASN A 20 5.63 14.06 -5.56
CA ASN A 20 4.92 12.86 -5.99
C ASN A 20 3.48 12.87 -5.46
N LEU A 21 2.52 13.10 -6.38
CA LEU A 21 1.09 13.15 -6.07
C LEU A 21 0.60 11.90 -5.33
N MET A 22 0.99 10.72 -5.80
CA MET A 22 0.50 9.47 -5.20
C MET A 22 1.00 9.28 -3.78
N LEU A 23 2.26 9.62 -3.49
CA LEU A 23 2.80 9.53 -2.14
C LEU A 23 2.12 10.54 -1.20
N ALA A 24 1.81 11.76 -1.69
CA ALA A 24 1.12 12.78 -0.91
C ALA A 24 -0.34 12.38 -0.60
N LEU A 25 -1.06 11.83 -1.57
CA LEU A 25 -2.42 11.37 -1.38
C LEU A 25 -2.49 10.13 -0.48
N ASP A 26 -1.55 9.21 -0.64
CA ASP A 26 -1.47 8.01 0.20
C ASP A 26 -1.21 8.36 1.67
N GLU A 27 -0.34 9.33 1.94
CA GLU A 27 -0.12 9.82 3.30
C GLU A 27 -1.42 10.33 3.96
N GLN A 28 -2.23 11.06 3.20
CA GLN A 28 -3.50 11.59 3.69
C GLN A 28 -4.54 10.47 3.92
N VAL A 29 -4.73 9.57 2.94
CA VAL A 29 -5.73 8.51 3.01
C VAL A 29 -5.34 7.49 4.09
N PHE A 30 -4.09 7.04 4.10
CA PHE A 30 -3.59 6.12 5.12
C PHE A 30 -3.69 6.71 6.52
N GLY A 31 -3.23 7.95 6.71
CA GLY A 31 -3.31 8.65 8.00
C GLY A 31 -4.74 8.78 8.50
N SER A 32 -5.69 9.10 7.60
CA SER A 32 -7.12 9.17 7.93
C SER A 32 -7.70 7.83 8.40
N LEU A 33 -7.34 6.72 7.75
CA LEU A 33 -7.80 5.38 8.13
C LEU A 33 -7.15 4.91 9.44
N LEU A 34 -5.87 5.21 9.63
CA LEU A 34 -5.13 4.80 10.81
C LEU A 34 -5.58 5.51 12.10
N GLN A 35 -6.08 6.75 11.99
CA GLN A 35 -6.57 7.52 13.15
C GLN A 35 -7.69 6.82 13.94
N GLU A 36 -8.40 5.89 13.32
CA GLU A 36 -9.48 5.13 13.96
C GLU A 36 -8.95 4.00 14.86
N MET A 37 -7.64 3.82 14.94
CA MET A 37 -7.02 2.67 15.59
C MET A 37 -5.97 3.07 16.62
N SER A 38 -5.92 2.34 17.74
CA SER A 38 -4.79 2.38 18.66
C SER A 38 -3.76 1.32 18.28
N LEU A 39 -2.50 1.72 18.14
CA LEU A 39 -1.40 0.80 17.83
C LEU A 39 -0.68 0.28 19.07
N ALA A 40 -0.95 0.87 20.26
CA ALA A 40 -0.23 0.51 21.48
C ALA A 40 -0.32 -1.00 21.79
N GLY A 41 0.84 -1.64 21.84
CA GLY A 41 0.96 -3.08 22.09
C GLY A 41 0.49 -4.01 20.95
N LYS A 42 0.19 -3.49 19.78
CA LYS A 42 -0.28 -4.27 18.63
C LYS A 42 0.88 -4.92 17.84
N GLN A 43 0.61 -6.09 17.29
CA GLN A 43 1.46 -6.75 16.32
C GLN A 43 1.06 -6.25 14.93
N VAL A 44 1.95 -5.54 14.24
CA VAL A 44 1.69 -4.93 12.93
C VAL A 44 2.49 -5.65 11.86
N ILE A 45 1.86 -5.91 10.71
CA ILE A 45 2.50 -6.40 9.48
C ILE A 45 2.35 -5.34 8.41
N ASP A 46 3.43 -5.04 7.70
CA ASP A 46 3.46 -4.12 6.56
C ASP A 46 3.88 -4.88 5.31
N VAL A 47 2.93 -5.12 4.39
CA VAL A 47 3.15 -5.87 3.14
C VAL A 47 3.35 -4.91 1.98
N GLY A 48 4.49 -5.01 1.32
CA GLY A 48 4.98 -3.99 0.38
C GLY A 48 5.51 -2.78 1.15
N CYS A 49 6.25 -3.02 2.23
CA CYS A 49 6.69 -1.98 3.16
C CYS A 49 7.65 -0.96 2.53
N GLY A 50 8.26 -1.29 1.39
CA GLY A 50 9.19 -0.42 0.68
C GLY A 50 10.32 0.07 1.59
N THR A 51 10.55 1.38 1.57
CA THR A 51 11.53 2.05 2.44
C THR A 51 11.01 2.37 3.85
N GLY A 52 9.81 1.89 4.22
CA GLY A 52 9.18 2.18 5.52
C GLY A 52 8.66 3.62 5.63
N ARG A 53 8.05 4.15 4.58
CA ARG A 53 7.58 5.53 4.51
C ARG A 53 6.62 5.89 5.66
N HIS A 54 5.75 4.99 6.08
CA HIS A 54 4.80 5.19 7.18
C HIS A 54 5.35 4.79 8.56
N TRP A 55 6.55 4.23 8.66
CA TRP A 55 7.04 3.62 9.90
C TRP A 55 7.30 4.60 11.03
N ASN A 56 7.66 5.86 10.75
CA ASN A 56 7.73 6.88 11.79
C ASN A 56 6.37 7.07 12.48
N HIS A 57 5.30 7.12 11.69
CA HIS A 57 3.93 7.25 12.20
C HIS A 57 3.50 5.98 12.96
N LEU A 58 3.76 4.80 12.41
CA LEU A 58 3.43 3.53 13.06
C LEU A 58 4.17 3.36 14.40
N LEU A 59 5.48 3.63 14.43
CA LEU A 59 6.31 3.51 15.63
C LEU A 59 5.91 4.50 16.72
N SER A 60 5.46 5.71 16.35
CA SER A 60 4.94 6.70 17.30
C SER A 60 3.69 6.22 18.05
N GLY A 61 2.96 5.26 17.50
CA GLY A 61 1.82 4.59 18.14
C GLY A 61 2.20 3.49 19.12
N HIS A 62 3.49 3.24 19.36
CA HIS A 62 4.03 2.24 20.27
C HIS A 62 3.50 0.80 20.05
N PRO A 63 3.56 0.25 18.82
CA PRO A 63 3.21 -1.13 18.58
C PRO A 63 4.17 -2.08 19.33
N ALA A 64 3.73 -3.30 19.61
CA ALA A 64 4.60 -4.33 20.18
C ALA A 64 5.68 -4.76 19.19
N SER A 65 5.33 -4.83 17.90
CA SER A 65 6.28 -5.06 16.80
C SER A 65 5.72 -4.57 15.47
N ILE A 66 6.64 -4.29 14.54
CA ILE A 66 6.32 -4.14 13.11
C ILE A 66 7.20 -5.15 12.35
N THR A 67 6.58 -5.95 11.48
CA THR A 67 7.31 -6.80 10.53
C THR A 67 7.02 -6.32 9.13
N GLY A 68 8.06 -5.91 8.40
CA GLY A 68 7.95 -5.46 7.01
C GLY A 68 8.23 -6.58 6.02
N TYR A 69 7.41 -6.67 5.00
CA TYR A 69 7.57 -7.59 3.87
C TYR A 69 7.66 -6.82 2.56
N ASP A 70 8.65 -7.11 1.74
CA ASP A 70 8.77 -6.53 0.40
C ASP A 70 9.47 -7.49 -0.57
N VAL A 71 9.21 -7.37 -1.86
CA VAL A 71 9.88 -8.14 -2.92
C VAL A 71 11.24 -7.55 -3.28
N SER A 72 11.45 -6.25 -3.05
CA SER A 72 12.66 -5.52 -3.40
C SER A 72 13.67 -5.54 -2.25
N GLU A 73 14.82 -6.14 -2.48
CA GLU A 73 15.92 -6.13 -1.53
C GLU A 73 16.50 -4.73 -1.33
N GLY A 74 16.53 -3.92 -2.42
CA GLY A 74 16.94 -2.53 -2.37
C GLY A 74 16.08 -1.68 -1.44
N MET A 75 14.76 -1.86 -1.50
CA MET A 75 13.82 -1.18 -0.60
C MET A 75 14.02 -1.60 0.85
N LEU A 76 14.10 -2.91 1.12
CA LEU A 76 14.33 -3.43 2.48
C LEU A 76 15.64 -2.92 3.07
N LYS A 77 16.71 -2.84 2.27
CA LYS A 77 17.98 -2.25 2.72
C LYS A 77 17.80 -0.79 3.14
N LYS A 78 17.08 0.02 2.36
CA LYS A 78 16.77 1.41 2.73
C LYS A 78 15.94 1.51 4.01
N LEU A 79 14.97 0.63 4.18
CA LEU A 79 14.19 0.56 5.41
C LEU A 79 15.10 0.27 6.62
N GLN A 80 15.96 -0.74 6.52
CA GLN A 80 16.89 -1.11 7.61
C GLN A 80 17.90 -0.01 7.92
N GLU A 81 18.35 0.75 6.92
CA GLU A 81 19.20 1.94 7.13
C GLU A 81 18.47 3.02 7.96
N LYS A 82 17.16 3.25 7.72
CA LYS A 82 16.35 4.23 8.44
C LYS A 82 15.87 3.75 9.81
N PHE A 83 15.58 2.46 9.92
CA PHE A 83 15.02 1.84 11.13
C PHE A 83 15.85 0.62 11.56
N PRO A 84 17.07 0.82 12.08
CA PRO A 84 17.94 -0.28 12.48
C PRO A 84 17.29 -1.15 13.56
N GLY A 85 17.41 -2.47 13.40
CA GLY A 85 16.88 -3.44 14.37
C GLY A 85 15.41 -3.82 14.18
N GLN A 86 14.72 -3.23 13.21
CA GLN A 86 13.38 -3.65 12.85
C GLN A 86 13.41 -4.92 11.98
N HIS A 87 12.36 -5.73 12.10
CA HIS A 87 12.27 -7.00 11.38
C HIS A 87 11.74 -6.82 9.97
N THR A 88 12.48 -7.30 8.98
CA THR A 88 12.09 -7.29 7.56
C THR A 88 12.32 -8.64 6.93
N VAL A 89 11.46 -9.00 5.98
CA VAL A 89 11.50 -10.27 5.25
C VAL A 89 11.34 -10.02 3.75
N LYS A 90 12.25 -10.54 2.95
CA LYS A 90 12.08 -10.52 1.50
C LYS A 90 11.01 -11.53 1.08
N LEU A 91 10.03 -11.06 0.28
CA LEU A 91 9.02 -11.93 -0.33
C LEU A 91 9.54 -12.51 -1.66
N ASN A 92 9.23 -13.77 -1.88
CA ASN A 92 9.40 -14.43 -3.18
C ASN A 92 8.05 -14.65 -3.87
N ASP A 93 6.96 -14.67 -3.11
CA ASP A 93 5.57 -14.82 -3.57
C ASP A 93 4.60 -14.14 -2.58
N HIS A 94 3.31 -14.49 -2.64
CA HIS A 94 2.27 -13.92 -1.77
C HIS A 94 2.28 -14.44 -0.33
N ARG A 95 3.13 -15.42 0.04
CA ARG A 95 3.12 -16.08 1.34
C ARG A 95 3.94 -15.32 2.37
N LEU A 96 3.37 -15.17 3.55
CA LEU A 96 4.01 -14.55 4.72
C LEU A 96 4.56 -15.65 5.65
N GLU A 97 5.48 -16.49 5.12
CA GLU A 97 5.96 -17.73 5.77
C GLU A 97 6.55 -17.48 7.16
N ALA A 98 7.18 -16.33 7.39
CA ALA A 98 7.74 -15.96 8.69
C ALA A 98 6.68 -15.55 9.72
N THR A 99 5.40 -15.48 9.34
CA THR A 99 4.31 -15.05 10.22
C THR A 99 3.38 -16.23 10.55
N ALA A 100 3.17 -16.47 11.84
CA ALA A 100 2.23 -17.47 12.32
C ALA A 100 0.79 -17.07 12.00
N SER A 101 -0.10 -18.08 11.88
CA SER A 101 -1.53 -17.83 11.70
C SER A 101 -2.11 -17.10 12.91
N ALA A 102 -3.08 -16.22 12.67
CA ALA A 102 -3.78 -15.44 13.69
C ALA A 102 -2.83 -14.76 14.72
N SER A 103 -1.76 -14.13 14.22
CA SER A 103 -0.75 -13.47 15.07
C SER A 103 -0.76 -11.95 14.95
N ALA A 104 -1.21 -11.38 13.81
CA ALA A 104 -1.24 -9.95 13.58
C ALA A 104 -2.55 -9.30 14.07
N ASP A 105 -2.43 -8.15 14.70
CA ASP A 105 -3.58 -7.31 15.06
C ASP A 105 -3.95 -6.34 13.94
N LEU A 106 -2.96 -5.93 13.16
CA LEU A 106 -3.12 -5.04 12.00
C LEU A 106 -2.20 -5.49 10.88
N LEU A 107 -2.73 -5.60 9.68
CA LEU A 107 -1.97 -5.70 8.45
C LEU A 107 -2.20 -4.43 7.63
N ILE A 108 -1.13 -3.83 7.14
CA ILE A 108 -1.20 -2.70 6.22
C ILE A 108 -0.56 -3.08 4.89
N SER A 109 -1.09 -2.53 3.80
CA SER A 109 -0.52 -2.65 2.47
C SER A 109 -0.81 -1.37 1.69
N THR A 110 0.22 -0.56 1.49
CA THR A 110 0.08 0.77 0.88
C THR A 110 0.79 0.82 -0.47
N LEU A 111 0.06 1.25 -1.51
CA LEU A 111 0.54 1.38 -2.89
C LEU A 111 1.17 0.08 -3.45
N THR A 112 0.61 -1.08 -3.10
CA THR A 112 1.18 -2.40 -3.41
C THR A 112 0.23 -3.30 -4.18
N VAL A 113 -1.09 -3.24 -3.90
CA VAL A 113 -2.10 -4.17 -4.47
C VAL A 113 -2.10 -4.16 -5.99
N ALA A 114 -1.89 -3.03 -6.63
CA ALA A 114 -1.78 -2.93 -8.09
C ALA A 114 -0.58 -3.71 -8.67
N HIS A 115 0.39 -4.11 -7.85
CA HIS A 115 1.52 -4.93 -8.29
C HIS A 115 1.30 -6.43 -8.07
N ILE A 116 0.24 -6.81 -7.36
CA ILE A 116 -0.09 -8.21 -7.05
C ILE A 116 -0.89 -8.81 -8.21
N SER A 117 -0.41 -9.89 -8.80
CA SER A 117 -1.12 -10.57 -9.89
C SER A 117 -2.27 -11.45 -9.38
N ASN A 118 -2.06 -12.17 -8.28
CA ASN A 118 -3.05 -13.07 -7.68
C ASN A 118 -3.59 -12.52 -6.36
N ILE A 119 -4.46 -11.53 -6.46
CA ILE A 119 -5.04 -10.86 -5.28
C ILE A 119 -5.86 -11.82 -4.40
N LYS A 120 -6.49 -12.83 -4.98
CA LYS A 120 -7.30 -13.79 -4.22
C LYS A 120 -6.44 -14.61 -3.25
N GLU A 121 -5.35 -15.20 -3.72
CA GLU A 121 -4.43 -15.96 -2.87
C GLU A 121 -3.75 -15.07 -1.85
N THR A 122 -3.43 -13.84 -2.23
CA THR A 122 -2.86 -12.85 -1.31
C THR A 122 -3.82 -12.52 -0.17
N LEU A 123 -5.11 -12.26 -0.47
CA LEU A 123 -6.11 -12.01 0.56
C LEU A 123 -6.34 -13.23 1.48
N GLN A 124 -6.25 -14.45 0.94
CA GLN A 124 -6.32 -15.68 1.76
C GLN A 124 -5.14 -15.78 2.73
N GLU A 125 -3.94 -15.42 2.28
CA GLU A 125 -2.76 -15.39 3.14
C GLU A 125 -2.83 -14.30 4.19
N TRP A 126 -3.33 -13.11 3.85
CA TRP A 126 -3.58 -12.04 4.81
C TRP A 126 -4.64 -12.45 5.84
N ASP A 127 -5.70 -13.15 5.38
CA ASP A 127 -6.68 -13.74 6.29
C ASP A 127 -6.06 -14.75 7.26
N ARG A 128 -5.16 -15.60 6.79
CA ARG A 128 -4.47 -16.57 7.64
C ARG A 128 -3.71 -15.91 8.79
N VAL A 129 -2.98 -14.83 8.52
CA VAL A 129 -2.07 -14.21 9.51
C VAL A 129 -2.76 -13.24 10.45
N VAL A 130 -3.86 -12.61 10.05
CA VAL A 130 -4.58 -11.64 10.89
C VAL A 130 -5.51 -12.37 11.86
N LYS A 131 -5.49 -11.92 13.12
CA LYS A 131 -6.35 -12.43 14.20
C LYS A 131 -7.83 -12.18 13.90
N PRO A 132 -8.76 -13.02 14.41
CA PRO A 132 -10.16 -12.59 14.56
C PRO A 132 -10.25 -11.26 15.31
N GLY A 133 -11.05 -10.32 14.82
CA GLY A 133 -11.11 -8.95 15.33
C GLY A 133 -9.94 -8.05 14.93
N GLY A 134 -8.95 -8.58 14.21
CA GLY A 134 -7.85 -7.79 13.64
C GLY A 134 -8.29 -7.01 12.40
N HIS A 135 -7.44 -6.11 11.94
CA HIS A 135 -7.77 -5.17 10.88
C HIS A 135 -6.81 -5.27 9.69
N ILE A 136 -7.30 -4.87 8.52
CA ILE A 136 -6.47 -4.59 7.35
C ILE A 136 -6.72 -3.15 6.89
N ILE A 137 -5.63 -2.42 6.60
CA ILE A 137 -5.67 -1.15 5.86
C ILE A 137 -5.00 -1.39 4.50
N ILE A 138 -5.72 -1.09 3.43
CA ILE A 138 -5.21 -1.10 2.06
C ILE A 138 -5.34 0.33 1.52
N THR A 139 -4.28 0.85 0.92
CA THR A 139 -4.37 2.03 0.06
C THR A 139 -3.68 1.72 -1.27
N ASP A 140 -4.26 2.17 -2.39
CA ASP A 140 -3.57 1.99 -3.67
C ASP A 140 -4.11 2.94 -4.75
N TYR A 141 -3.37 2.94 -5.85
CA TYR A 141 -3.76 3.59 -7.09
C TYR A 141 -5.13 3.07 -7.53
N HIS A 142 -6.05 4.00 -7.81
CA HIS A 142 -7.41 3.61 -8.12
C HIS A 142 -7.50 2.83 -9.45
N PRO A 143 -8.14 1.66 -9.50
CA PRO A 143 -8.22 0.83 -10.71
C PRO A 143 -8.84 1.56 -11.89
N ASN A 144 -9.75 2.51 -11.68
CA ASN A 144 -10.34 3.33 -12.74
C ASN A 144 -9.28 4.21 -13.45
N ALA A 145 -8.32 4.76 -12.70
CA ALA A 145 -7.23 5.53 -13.28
C ALA A 145 -6.28 4.63 -14.08
N LEU A 146 -5.97 3.44 -13.54
CA LEU A 146 -5.16 2.43 -14.22
C LEU A 146 -5.83 1.95 -15.51
N ALA A 147 -7.12 1.63 -15.48
CA ALA A 147 -7.89 1.19 -16.64
C ALA A 147 -7.97 2.26 -17.75
N ARG A 148 -7.89 3.54 -17.39
CA ARG A 148 -7.81 4.68 -18.33
C ARG A 148 -6.41 4.97 -18.84
N GLY A 149 -5.43 4.10 -18.55
CA GLY A 149 -4.04 4.23 -19.00
C GLY A 149 -3.11 4.96 -18.04
N GLY A 150 -3.57 5.26 -16.81
CA GLY A 150 -2.70 5.72 -15.73
C GLY A 150 -1.59 4.70 -15.47
N ARG A 151 -0.37 5.16 -15.23
CA ARG A 151 0.78 4.27 -14.99
C ARG A 151 1.62 4.80 -13.86
N ARG A 152 2.14 3.91 -13.07
CA ARG A 152 3.19 4.22 -12.10
C ARG A 152 4.52 4.25 -12.84
N THR A 153 5.17 5.40 -12.82
CA THR A 153 6.45 5.59 -13.53
C THR A 153 7.46 6.28 -12.63
N PHE A 154 8.73 6.02 -12.91
CA PHE A 154 9.85 6.72 -12.29
C PHE A 154 10.97 6.95 -13.31
N LYS A 155 11.92 7.80 -12.96
CA LYS A 155 13.12 8.02 -13.77
C LYS A 155 14.20 7.05 -13.34
N HIS A 156 14.76 6.33 -14.33
CA HIS A 156 15.96 5.51 -14.14
C HIS A 156 16.97 5.91 -15.20
N ASN A 157 18.10 6.43 -14.78
CA ASN A 157 19.03 7.11 -15.66
C ASN A 157 18.34 8.25 -16.43
N THR A 158 18.27 8.19 -17.76
CA THR A 158 17.61 9.17 -18.64
C THR A 158 16.22 8.73 -19.10
N GLU A 159 15.79 7.53 -18.76
CA GLU A 159 14.56 6.93 -19.26
C GLU A 159 13.42 7.01 -18.24
N THR A 160 12.18 7.05 -18.75
CA THR A 160 11.00 6.88 -17.92
C THR A 160 10.60 5.41 -17.96
N VAL A 161 10.68 4.75 -16.80
CA VAL A 161 10.33 3.35 -16.62
C VAL A 161 8.90 3.24 -16.10
N ALA A 162 8.07 2.40 -16.73
CA ALA A 162 6.73 2.08 -16.27
C ALA A 162 6.73 0.72 -15.56
N ILE A 163 6.13 0.68 -14.38
CA ILE A 163 5.99 -0.53 -13.58
C ILE A 163 4.74 -1.27 -14.03
N THR A 164 4.81 -2.60 -14.10
CA THR A 164 3.66 -3.45 -14.41
C THR A 164 2.60 -3.32 -13.32
N ASN A 165 1.34 -3.09 -13.73
CA ASN A 165 0.20 -2.99 -12.83
C ASN A 165 -0.88 -4.00 -13.23
N ASN A 166 -1.59 -4.48 -12.22
CA ASN A 166 -2.80 -5.27 -12.35
C ASN A 166 -4.00 -4.40 -11.94
N VAL A 167 -5.12 -4.57 -12.64
CA VAL A 167 -6.35 -3.81 -12.34
C VAL A 167 -7.28 -4.69 -11.52
N HIS A 168 -7.44 -4.35 -10.24
CA HIS A 168 -8.35 -5.03 -9.33
C HIS A 168 -9.48 -4.05 -8.96
N PRO A 169 -10.70 -4.19 -9.52
CA PRO A 169 -11.82 -3.33 -9.17
C PRO A 169 -12.08 -3.33 -7.66
N VAL A 170 -12.22 -2.15 -7.06
CA VAL A 170 -12.41 -2.01 -5.60
C VAL A 170 -13.58 -2.84 -5.08
N PRO A 171 -14.76 -2.88 -5.77
CA PRO A 171 -15.87 -3.75 -5.35
C PRO A 171 -15.51 -5.24 -5.33
N ASP A 172 -14.67 -5.70 -6.26
CA ASP A 172 -14.25 -7.11 -6.33
C ASP A 172 -13.31 -7.46 -5.17
N VAL A 173 -12.39 -6.57 -4.82
CA VAL A 173 -11.52 -6.74 -3.64
C VAL A 173 -12.35 -6.83 -2.37
N ILE A 174 -13.33 -5.93 -2.20
CA ILE A 174 -14.26 -5.94 -1.05
C ILE A 174 -15.08 -7.23 -1.02
N ALA A 175 -15.59 -7.69 -2.17
CA ALA A 175 -16.38 -8.92 -2.25
C ALA A 175 -15.54 -10.16 -1.90
N MET A 176 -14.30 -10.26 -2.40
CA MET A 176 -13.39 -11.35 -2.06
C MET A 176 -13.05 -11.35 -0.55
N ALA A 177 -12.78 -10.18 0.03
CA ALA A 177 -12.56 -10.06 1.47
C ALA A 177 -13.82 -10.48 2.26
N GLY A 178 -15.00 -10.08 1.82
CA GLY A 178 -16.27 -10.50 2.42
C GLY A 178 -16.49 -12.01 2.42
N GLN A 179 -16.06 -12.72 1.36
CA GLN A 179 -16.11 -14.18 1.30
C GLN A 179 -15.19 -14.86 2.34
N LEU A 180 -14.15 -14.17 2.78
CA LEU A 180 -13.25 -14.61 3.85
C LEU A 180 -13.73 -14.19 5.25
N GLY A 181 -14.91 -13.55 5.36
CA GLY A 181 -15.47 -13.11 6.63
C GLY A 181 -15.00 -11.73 7.09
N TRP A 182 -14.48 -10.89 6.19
CA TRP A 182 -14.11 -9.51 6.48
C TRP A 182 -15.28 -8.56 6.29
N GLN A 183 -15.38 -7.56 7.13
CA GLN A 183 -16.35 -6.47 7.03
C GLN A 183 -15.63 -5.18 6.66
N LEU A 184 -16.14 -4.48 5.65
CA LEU A 184 -15.71 -3.14 5.32
C LEU A 184 -16.22 -2.15 6.37
N LEU A 185 -15.31 -1.45 7.05
CA LEU A 185 -15.62 -0.37 7.98
C LEU A 185 -15.61 0.98 7.28
N ARG A 186 -14.65 1.21 6.38
CA ARG A 186 -14.50 2.48 5.67
C ARG A 186 -13.91 2.28 4.28
N LEU A 187 -14.47 2.98 3.31
CA LEU A 187 -13.91 3.22 1.99
C LEU A 187 -13.65 4.72 1.86
N GLU A 188 -12.45 5.08 1.46
CA GLU A 188 -12.06 6.45 1.18
C GLU A 188 -11.48 6.54 -0.23
N GLU A 189 -11.92 7.52 -1.02
CA GLU A 189 -11.45 7.75 -2.38
C GLU A 189 -11.08 9.22 -2.55
N ARG A 190 -10.09 9.51 -3.37
CA ARG A 190 -9.75 10.87 -3.79
C ARG A 190 -9.75 10.96 -5.31
N ASN A 191 -10.38 12.00 -5.80
CA ASN A 191 -10.44 12.32 -7.22
C ASN A 191 -9.32 13.28 -7.60
N ILE A 192 -8.99 13.30 -8.88
CA ILE A 192 -8.21 14.39 -9.47
C ILE A 192 -9.13 15.60 -9.54
N ASP A 193 -8.88 16.58 -8.69
CA ASP A 193 -9.60 17.85 -8.61
C ASP A 193 -8.65 19.04 -8.46
N ASP A 194 -9.17 20.22 -8.27
CA ASP A 194 -8.37 21.46 -8.21
C ASP A 194 -7.40 21.49 -7.02
N THR A 195 -7.62 20.68 -5.97
CA THR A 195 -6.73 20.59 -4.81
C THR A 195 -5.38 19.95 -5.15
N VAL A 196 -5.34 19.08 -6.16
CA VAL A 196 -4.12 18.40 -6.62
C VAL A 196 -3.52 19.01 -7.89
N LYS A 197 -4.14 20.06 -8.45
CA LYS A 197 -3.71 20.69 -9.71
C LYS A 197 -2.25 21.14 -9.68
N HIS A 198 -1.79 21.66 -8.54
CA HIS A 198 -0.43 22.15 -8.36
C HIS A 198 0.66 21.09 -8.60
N PHE A 199 0.37 19.78 -8.39
CA PHE A 199 1.30 18.71 -8.73
C PHE A 199 1.50 18.60 -10.24
N TYR A 200 0.42 18.76 -11.01
CA TYR A 200 0.47 18.72 -12.48
C TYR A 200 1.13 19.99 -13.05
N GLU A 201 0.92 21.15 -12.43
CA GLU A 201 1.58 22.41 -12.80
C GLU A 201 3.10 22.30 -12.66
N LYS A 202 3.59 21.79 -11.52
CA LYS A 202 5.02 21.58 -11.27
C LYS A 202 5.67 20.63 -12.29
N GLN A 203 4.92 19.63 -12.76
CA GLN A 203 5.38 18.66 -13.74
C GLN A 203 5.12 19.09 -15.19
N GLN A 204 4.58 20.28 -15.44
CA GLN A 204 4.18 20.80 -16.75
C GLN A 204 3.20 19.85 -17.47
N ALA A 205 2.30 19.21 -16.72
CA ALA A 205 1.38 18.16 -17.15
C ALA A 205 -0.10 18.56 -17.05
N LEU A 206 -0.43 19.86 -17.23
CA LEU A 206 -1.82 20.34 -17.14
C LEU A 206 -2.78 19.65 -18.12
N SER A 207 -2.31 19.24 -19.29
CA SER A 207 -3.13 18.47 -20.22
C SER A 207 -3.58 17.12 -19.65
N LEU A 208 -2.72 16.46 -18.85
CA LEU A 208 -3.09 15.25 -18.12
C LEU A 208 -4.08 15.57 -16.99
N PHE A 209 -3.91 16.67 -16.28
CA PHE A 209 -4.88 17.12 -15.28
C PHE A 209 -6.27 17.24 -15.89
N GLU A 210 -6.43 17.98 -17.00
CA GLU A 210 -7.72 18.18 -17.66
C GLU A 210 -8.30 16.84 -18.19
N ALA A 211 -7.45 15.96 -18.72
CA ALA A 211 -7.89 14.65 -19.22
C ALA A 211 -8.40 13.71 -18.14
N PHE A 212 -7.88 13.82 -16.92
CA PHE A 212 -8.21 12.93 -15.80
C PHE A 212 -9.05 13.59 -14.70
N LYS A 213 -9.35 14.89 -14.80
CA LYS A 213 -10.16 15.63 -13.82
C LYS A 213 -11.48 14.91 -13.53
N GLY A 214 -11.81 14.74 -12.25
CA GLY A 214 -12.97 13.99 -11.78
C GLY A 214 -12.78 12.49 -11.71
N THR A 215 -11.62 11.94 -12.14
CA THR A 215 -11.34 10.51 -12.05
C THR A 215 -10.82 10.17 -10.65
N PRO A 216 -11.33 9.11 -9.98
CA PRO A 216 -10.71 8.60 -8.77
C PRO A 216 -9.29 8.14 -9.04
N ILE A 217 -8.32 8.60 -8.24
CA ILE A 217 -6.90 8.31 -8.45
C ILE A 217 -6.29 7.42 -7.37
N ILE A 218 -6.82 7.49 -6.16
CA ILE A 218 -6.42 6.64 -5.03
C ILE A 218 -7.65 6.20 -4.27
N TYR A 219 -7.58 5.01 -3.69
CA TYR A 219 -8.57 4.53 -2.74
C TYR A 219 -7.90 4.02 -1.47
N GLY A 220 -8.66 3.95 -0.38
CA GLY A 220 -8.28 3.32 0.87
C GLY A 220 -9.42 2.50 1.46
N LEU A 221 -9.09 1.34 1.99
CA LEU A 221 -10.02 0.43 2.67
C LEU A 221 -9.57 0.21 4.11
N LEU A 222 -10.49 0.31 5.05
CA LEU A 222 -10.34 -0.23 6.40
C LEU A 222 -11.31 -1.40 6.55
N LEU A 223 -10.75 -2.58 6.80
CA LEU A 223 -11.48 -3.82 6.96
C LEU A 223 -11.24 -4.40 8.36
N VAL A 224 -12.24 -5.05 8.94
CA VAL A 224 -12.12 -5.82 10.17
C VAL A 224 -12.46 -7.29 9.92
N LYS A 225 -11.64 -8.20 10.44
CA LYS A 225 -11.93 -9.62 10.40
C LYS A 225 -13.00 -9.96 11.46
N ASN A 226 -14.09 -10.60 11.03
CA ASN A 226 -15.12 -11.04 11.97
C ASN A 226 -14.50 -11.97 13.03
N ASN A 227 -15.00 -11.88 14.25
CA ASN A 227 -14.70 -12.88 15.27
C ASN A 227 -15.21 -14.24 14.78
N ALA A 228 -14.43 -15.31 15.04
CA ALA A 228 -14.95 -16.65 14.82
C ALA A 228 -16.31 -16.76 15.57
N ALA A 229 -17.34 -17.24 14.87
CA ALA A 229 -18.60 -17.53 15.53
C ALA A 229 -18.32 -18.51 16.69
N GLN A 230 -18.65 -18.06 17.91
CA GLN A 230 -18.60 -18.92 19.10
C GLN A 230 -19.56 -20.06 18.99
#